data_233c211483b445016b1194132ec6e6d6
#
_entry.id   233c211483b445016b1194132ec6e6d6
#
_cell.length_a   1.000
_cell.length_b   1.000
_cell.length_c   1.000
_cell.angle_alpha   90.00
_cell.angle_beta   90.00
_cell.angle_gamma   90.00
#
_symmetry.space_group_name_H-M   'P 1'
#
loop_
_entity.id
_entity.type
_entity.pdbx_description
1 polymer ?
#
loop_
_entity_poly.entity_id
_entity_poly.type
_entity_poly.pdbx_seq_one_letter_code
_entity_poly.pdbx_strand_id
1 'polypeptide(L)'
;MSKVEQYITSIPDYPKAGIIFRDITSVLKDADGLRLAVDEMTEKIGDTEFDAIVGLESRGFLFGMPMAYNLHKAFIPVRKSGKLPRATSRIAYDLEYGSAEIEVHREDITPGMRVVIVDDLIATGGTLEAAVHLVEQLGAKVVKIVCLLELKGLHGRDRLTSCPTEAVVSYEGKEGTTAH
;
A
#
# COMPACT_ATOMS: atom_id res chain seq x y z
N MET A 1 -9.42 -15.24 -11.39
CA MET A 1 -8.75 -14.15 -12.12
C MET A 1 -9.46 -12.87 -11.74
N SER A 2 -8.75 -11.86 -11.24
CA SER A 2 -9.33 -10.59 -10.83
C SER A 2 -9.91 -9.86 -12.05
N LYS A 3 -11.09 -9.25 -11.88
CA LYS A 3 -11.72 -8.49 -12.95
C LYS A 3 -11.02 -7.16 -13.21
N VAL A 4 -10.34 -6.60 -12.19
CA VAL A 4 -9.62 -5.33 -12.33
C VAL A 4 -8.38 -5.45 -13.20
N GLU A 5 -7.81 -6.65 -13.36
CA GLU A 5 -6.59 -6.88 -14.14
C GLU A 5 -6.70 -6.40 -15.60
N GLN A 6 -7.90 -6.50 -16.22
CA GLN A 6 -8.15 -6.04 -17.58
C GLN A 6 -7.99 -4.51 -17.77
N TYR A 7 -8.04 -3.74 -16.68
CA TYR A 7 -7.87 -2.28 -16.69
C TYR A 7 -6.42 -1.85 -16.46
N ILE A 8 -5.51 -2.77 -16.11
CA ILE A 8 -4.11 -2.48 -15.86
C ILE A 8 -3.34 -2.51 -17.17
N THR A 9 -2.80 -1.36 -17.57
CA THR A 9 -1.98 -1.25 -18.78
C THR A 9 -0.57 -1.74 -18.51
N SER A 10 -0.10 -2.65 -19.36
CA SER A 10 1.28 -3.12 -19.34
C SER A 10 2.12 -2.35 -20.37
N ILE A 11 3.18 -1.70 -19.91
CA ILE A 11 4.08 -0.92 -20.75
C ILE A 11 5.42 -1.66 -20.83
N PRO A 12 5.73 -2.32 -21.96
CA PRO A 12 6.99 -3.03 -22.12
C PRO A 12 8.14 -2.03 -22.24
N ASP A 13 9.33 -2.48 -21.83
CA ASP A 13 10.60 -1.74 -21.93
C ASP A 13 10.61 -0.37 -21.25
N TYR A 14 9.87 -0.23 -20.15
CA TYR A 14 9.83 0.99 -19.36
C TYR A 14 10.15 0.69 -17.87
N PRO A 15 11.02 1.50 -17.22
CA PRO A 15 11.83 2.61 -17.73
C PRO A 15 13.08 2.13 -18.49
N LYS A 16 13.34 0.83 -18.55
CA LYS A 16 14.49 0.20 -19.22
C LYS A 16 14.05 -1.03 -20.00
N ALA A 17 14.82 -1.37 -21.05
CA ALA A 17 14.60 -2.58 -21.83
C ALA A 17 14.52 -3.84 -20.94
N GLY A 18 13.56 -4.72 -21.21
CA GLY A 18 13.31 -5.96 -20.47
C GLY A 18 12.42 -5.80 -19.21
N ILE A 19 12.00 -4.58 -18.88
CA ILE A 19 11.10 -4.30 -17.77
C ILE A 19 9.68 -4.08 -18.32
N ILE A 20 8.69 -4.71 -17.70
CA ILE A 20 7.28 -4.44 -17.97
C ILE A 20 6.71 -3.64 -16.80
N PHE A 21 6.39 -2.38 -17.06
CA PHE A 21 5.75 -1.52 -16.06
C PHE A 21 4.24 -1.74 -16.05
N ARG A 22 3.67 -1.89 -14.85
CA ARG A 22 2.23 -2.04 -14.64
C ARG A 22 1.64 -0.70 -14.22
N ASP A 23 0.95 -0.06 -15.14
CA ASP A 23 0.39 1.27 -14.92
C ASP A 23 -1.00 1.17 -14.31
N ILE A 24 -1.10 1.54 -13.02
CA ILE A 24 -2.38 1.58 -12.30
C ILE A 24 -3.19 2.83 -12.61
N THR A 25 -2.60 3.85 -13.24
CA THR A 25 -3.35 5.06 -13.59
C THR A 25 -4.39 4.77 -14.66
N SER A 26 -4.18 3.73 -15.45
CA SER A 26 -5.19 3.23 -16.40
C SER A 26 -6.44 2.68 -15.72
N VAL A 27 -6.31 2.13 -14.50
CA VAL A 27 -7.44 1.72 -13.65
C VAL A 27 -8.20 2.94 -13.15
N LEU A 28 -7.46 3.98 -12.72
CA LEU A 28 -8.06 5.19 -12.12
C LEU A 28 -8.85 6.03 -13.12
N LYS A 29 -8.45 6.03 -14.41
CA LYS A 29 -9.13 6.81 -15.45
C LYS A 29 -10.47 6.23 -15.91
N ASP A 30 -10.75 4.97 -15.56
CA ASP A 30 -11.96 4.25 -15.93
C ASP A 30 -12.85 4.08 -14.69
N ALA A 31 -14.13 4.50 -14.80
CA ALA A 31 -15.04 4.49 -13.67
C ALA A 31 -15.35 3.07 -13.14
N ASP A 32 -15.48 2.09 -14.04
CA ASP A 32 -15.73 0.70 -13.69
C ASP A 32 -14.45 0.05 -13.13
N GLY A 33 -13.30 0.36 -13.75
CA GLY A 33 -11.98 -0.09 -13.28
C GLY A 33 -11.67 0.40 -11.87
N LEU A 34 -11.88 1.70 -11.61
CA LEU A 34 -11.69 2.30 -10.28
C LEU A 34 -12.60 1.63 -9.24
N ARG A 35 -13.89 1.46 -9.57
CA ARG A 35 -14.84 0.83 -8.67
C ARG A 35 -14.45 -0.61 -8.36
N LEU A 36 -14.11 -1.40 -9.38
CA LEU A 36 -13.66 -2.78 -9.20
C LEU A 36 -12.41 -2.87 -8.32
N ALA A 37 -11.43 -1.97 -8.53
CA ALA A 37 -10.22 -1.96 -7.71
C ALA A 37 -10.53 -1.74 -6.23
N VAL A 38 -11.36 -0.74 -5.92
CA VAL A 38 -11.78 -0.45 -4.53
C VAL A 38 -12.58 -1.61 -3.94
N ASP A 39 -13.53 -2.17 -4.69
CA ASP A 39 -14.38 -3.26 -4.23
C ASP A 39 -13.56 -4.54 -3.99
N GLU A 40 -12.71 -4.96 -4.96
CA GLU A 40 -11.88 -6.16 -4.82
C GLU A 40 -10.81 -6.01 -3.72
N MET A 41 -10.23 -4.81 -3.53
CA MET A 41 -9.33 -4.55 -2.40
C MET A 41 -10.08 -4.62 -1.06
N THR A 42 -11.30 -4.10 -1.01
CA THR A 42 -12.14 -4.17 0.19
C THR A 42 -12.49 -5.62 0.54
N GLU A 43 -12.83 -6.45 -0.46
CA GLU A 43 -13.07 -7.87 -0.27
C GLU A 43 -11.86 -8.61 0.33
N LYS A 44 -10.63 -8.17 0.00
CA LYS A 44 -9.40 -8.74 0.58
C LYS A 44 -9.24 -8.49 2.07
N ILE A 45 -9.89 -7.48 2.62
CA ILE A 45 -9.94 -7.29 4.08
C ILE A 45 -10.70 -8.45 4.74
N GLY A 46 -11.78 -8.93 4.12
CA GLY A 46 -12.61 -10.01 4.63
C GLY A 46 -13.24 -9.66 5.97
N ASP A 47 -13.37 -10.65 6.85
CA ASP A 47 -13.96 -10.51 8.19
C ASP A 47 -12.98 -9.94 9.24
N THR A 48 -11.86 -9.33 8.78
CA THR A 48 -10.87 -8.76 9.70
C THR A 48 -11.45 -7.57 10.44
N GLU A 49 -11.48 -7.63 11.76
CA GLU A 49 -11.87 -6.49 12.58
C GLU A 49 -10.73 -5.47 12.68
N PHE A 50 -11.05 -4.20 12.42
CA PHE A 50 -10.08 -3.10 12.49
C PHE A 50 -10.77 -1.77 12.78
N ASP A 51 -9.98 -0.76 13.14
CA ASP A 51 -10.46 0.54 13.59
C ASP A 51 -10.21 1.65 12.56
N ALA A 52 -9.10 1.57 11.80
CA ALA A 52 -8.73 2.57 10.79
C ALA A 52 -7.98 1.94 9.61
N ILE A 53 -8.01 2.64 8.47
CA ILE A 53 -7.15 2.37 7.32
C ILE A 53 -5.97 3.34 7.36
N VAL A 54 -4.76 2.81 7.25
CA VAL A 54 -3.52 3.56 7.09
C VAL A 54 -3.12 3.50 5.62
N GLY A 55 -3.11 4.63 4.94
CA GLY A 55 -2.74 4.71 3.52
C GLY A 55 -1.33 5.28 3.35
N LEU A 56 -0.54 4.70 2.42
CA LEU A 56 0.82 5.15 2.15
C LEU A 56 0.87 6.16 1.00
N GLU A 57 1.63 7.25 1.21
CA GLU A 57 1.85 8.28 0.17
C GLU A 57 2.55 7.69 -1.05
N SER A 58 2.06 7.94 -2.23
CA SER A 58 0.86 8.74 -2.53
C SER A 58 -0.27 7.87 -3.11
N ARG A 59 0.06 6.81 -3.83
CA ARG A 59 -0.93 6.00 -4.57
C ARG A 59 -1.80 5.14 -3.67
N GLY A 60 -1.30 4.77 -2.47
CA GLY A 60 -2.10 4.12 -1.44
C GLY A 60 -3.29 4.96 -0.97
N PHE A 61 -3.20 6.30 -1.05
CA PHE A 61 -4.32 7.19 -0.72
C PHE A 61 -5.49 7.03 -1.66
N LEU A 62 -5.22 6.78 -2.94
CA LEU A 62 -6.23 6.70 -3.99
C LEU A 62 -7.21 5.53 -3.77
N PHE A 63 -6.73 4.47 -3.15
CA PHE A 63 -7.55 3.30 -2.81
C PHE A 63 -7.97 3.30 -1.34
N GLY A 64 -7.07 3.64 -0.44
CA GLY A 64 -7.34 3.64 1.00
C GLY A 64 -8.45 4.59 1.41
N MET A 65 -8.50 5.79 0.81
CA MET A 65 -9.53 6.78 1.14
C MET A 65 -10.95 6.32 0.76
N PRO A 66 -11.24 5.86 -0.48
CA PRO A 66 -12.56 5.35 -0.82
C PRO A 66 -12.93 4.08 -0.03
N MET A 67 -11.97 3.19 0.26
CA MET A 67 -12.21 2.02 1.11
C MET A 67 -12.65 2.45 2.52
N ALA A 68 -11.93 3.40 3.15
CA ALA A 68 -12.27 3.91 4.48
C ALA A 68 -13.65 4.56 4.50
N TYR A 69 -13.96 5.36 3.47
CA TYR A 69 -15.28 6.00 3.31
C TYR A 69 -16.41 4.97 3.23
N ASN A 70 -16.26 3.97 2.35
CA ASN A 70 -17.27 2.93 2.16
C ASN A 70 -17.49 2.07 3.40
N LEU A 71 -16.43 1.81 4.16
CA LEU A 71 -16.47 0.99 5.39
C LEU A 71 -16.79 1.79 6.65
N HIS A 72 -17.01 3.09 6.53
CA HIS A 72 -17.23 4.00 7.66
C HIS A 72 -16.09 3.90 8.71
N LYS A 73 -14.84 3.94 8.24
CA LYS A 73 -13.62 3.88 9.04
C LYS A 73 -12.81 5.17 8.90
N ALA A 74 -11.98 5.45 9.89
CA ALA A 74 -11.00 6.53 9.78
C ALA A 74 -9.95 6.20 8.71
N PHE A 75 -9.41 7.25 8.07
CA PHE A 75 -8.25 7.16 7.18
C PHE A 75 -7.09 7.97 7.77
N ILE A 76 -5.94 7.32 7.92
CA ILE A 76 -4.72 7.90 8.51
C ILE A 76 -3.64 7.90 7.43
N PRO A 77 -3.17 9.06 6.97
CA PRO A 77 -2.12 9.15 5.96
C PRO A 77 -0.74 8.95 6.59
N VAL A 78 0.04 8.03 6.04
CA VAL A 78 1.49 7.95 6.21
C VAL A 78 2.15 8.67 5.06
N ARG A 79 3.03 9.62 5.33
CA ARG A 79 3.64 10.49 4.33
C ARG A 79 5.17 10.46 4.37
N LYS A 80 5.79 10.93 3.32
CA LYS A 80 7.24 11.22 3.31
C LYS A 80 7.52 12.32 4.34
N SER A 81 8.65 12.24 5.01
CA SER A 81 9.03 13.16 6.08
C SER A 81 8.92 14.63 5.68
N GLY A 82 8.44 15.45 6.61
CA GLY A 82 8.26 16.90 6.44
C GLY A 82 6.96 17.32 5.74
N LYS A 83 6.02 16.40 5.51
CA LYS A 83 4.74 16.68 4.84
C LYS A 83 3.56 16.87 5.80
N LEU A 84 3.71 16.47 7.05
CA LEU A 84 2.64 16.55 8.06
C LEU A 84 2.89 17.71 9.04
N PRO A 85 1.87 18.53 9.32
CA PRO A 85 2.06 19.79 10.09
C PRO A 85 2.03 19.65 11.61
N ARG A 86 1.47 18.56 12.15
CA ARG A 86 1.40 18.30 13.60
C ARG A 86 2.61 17.46 14.08
N ALA A 87 2.71 17.18 15.37
CA ALA A 87 3.74 16.29 15.91
C ALA A 87 3.67 14.89 15.27
N THR A 88 4.81 14.41 14.76
CA THR A 88 4.91 13.14 14.03
C THR A 88 5.78 12.12 14.76
N SER A 89 5.52 10.85 14.51
CA SER A 89 6.49 9.76 14.65
C SER A 89 7.04 9.43 13.29
N ARG A 90 8.32 9.05 13.22
CA ARG A 90 9.06 8.84 11.97
C ARG A 90 9.85 7.56 12.03
N ILE A 91 10.08 6.98 10.86
CA ILE A 91 10.99 5.86 10.68
C ILE A 91 11.74 6.00 9.36
N ALA A 92 13.06 5.85 9.42
CA ALA A 92 13.90 5.74 8.23
C ALA A 92 14.00 4.27 7.79
N TYR A 93 14.10 4.05 6.49
CA TYR A 93 14.30 2.73 5.91
C TYR A 93 15.16 2.80 4.65
N ASP A 94 15.85 1.71 4.38
CA ASP A 94 16.77 1.64 3.25
C ASP A 94 16.01 1.36 1.95
N LEU A 95 16.39 2.08 0.90
CA LEU A 95 16.02 1.83 -0.49
C LEU A 95 17.15 1.09 -1.19
N GLU A 96 16.90 0.59 -2.40
CA GLU A 96 17.95 0.04 -3.25
C GLU A 96 19.09 1.06 -3.50
N TYR A 97 18.74 2.34 -3.55
CA TYR A 97 19.69 3.47 -3.63
C TYR A 97 19.29 4.53 -2.59
N GLY A 98 20.09 4.62 -1.50
CA GLY A 98 19.87 5.61 -0.43
C GLY A 98 18.88 5.15 0.64
N SER A 99 18.34 6.12 1.36
CA SER A 99 17.35 5.92 2.41
C SER A 99 16.15 6.84 2.21
N ALA A 100 15.01 6.43 2.73
CA ALA A 100 13.82 7.26 2.81
C ALA A 100 13.29 7.29 4.23
N GLU A 101 12.49 8.30 4.55
CA GLU A 101 11.83 8.44 5.85
C GLU A 101 10.34 8.70 5.65
N ILE A 102 9.53 7.97 6.39
CA ILE A 102 8.08 8.17 6.44
C ILE A 102 7.64 8.60 7.81
N GLU A 103 6.53 9.31 7.87
CA GLU A 103 5.97 9.86 9.11
C GLU A 103 4.45 9.70 9.17
N VAL A 104 3.94 9.67 10.38
CA VAL A 104 2.52 9.69 10.70
C VAL A 104 2.29 10.65 11.86
N HIS A 105 1.13 11.31 11.93
CA HIS A 105 0.79 12.10 13.11
C HIS A 105 0.68 11.21 14.34
N ARG A 106 1.42 11.56 15.39
CA ARG A 106 1.51 10.76 16.61
C ARG A 106 0.18 10.55 17.32
N GLU A 107 -0.70 11.56 17.25
CA GLU A 107 -1.99 11.54 17.92
C GLU A 107 -3.06 10.74 17.17
N ASP A 108 -2.84 10.46 15.86
CA ASP A 108 -3.84 9.79 15.03
C ASP A 108 -3.82 8.26 15.22
N ILE A 109 -2.73 7.73 15.80
CA ILE A 109 -2.59 6.30 16.12
C ILE A 109 -2.47 6.14 17.63
N THR A 110 -3.40 5.42 18.22
CA THR A 110 -3.44 5.19 19.67
C THR A 110 -3.05 3.76 20.02
N PRO A 111 -2.46 3.52 21.21
CA PRO A 111 -2.15 2.18 21.67
C PRO A 111 -3.38 1.27 21.65
N GLY A 112 -3.20 0.04 21.15
CA GLY A 112 -4.27 -0.95 21.02
C GLY A 112 -5.15 -0.80 19.76
N MET A 113 -5.02 0.29 19.00
CA MET A 113 -5.72 0.46 17.72
C MET A 113 -5.31 -0.66 16.74
N ARG A 114 -6.28 -1.19 16.01
CA ARG A 114 -6.08 -2.19 14.96
C ARG A 114 -6.19 -1.49 13.61
N VAL A 115 -5.18 -1.61 12.76
CA VAL A 115 -5.19 -0.93 11.47
C VAL A 115 -4.96 -1.89 10.31
N VAL A 116 -5.56 -1.55 9.17
CA VAL A 116 -5.27 -2.15 7.87
C VAL A 116 -4.41 -1.18 7.08
N ILE A 117 -3.23 -1.61 6.65
CA ILE A 117 -2.37 -0.80 5.76
C ILE A 117 -2.80 -1.04 4.31
N VAL A 118 -2.92 0.06 3.55
CA VAL A 118 -3.30 0.03 2.14
C VAL A 118 -2.24 0.75 1.31
N ASP A 119 -1.80 0.09 0.24
CA ASP A 119 -0.96 0.68 -0.79
C ASP A 119 -1.37 0.16 -2.18
N ASP A 120 -0.81 0.72 -3.22
CA ASP A 120 -1.08 0.26 -4.59
C ASP A 120 -0.28 -1.00 -4.96
N LEU A 121 0.92 -1.18 -4.40
CA LEU A 121 1.88 -2.15 -4.88
C LEU A 121 2.72 -2.78 -3.76
N ILE A 122 2.89 -4.10 -3.84
CA ILE A 122 3.96 -4.82 -3.16
C ILE A 122 5.10 -5.02 -4.15
N ALA A 123 6.18 -4.24 -4.00
CA ALA A 123 7.42 -4.38 -4.78
C ALA A 123 8.48 -5.09 -3.93
N THR A 124 9.46 -4.38 -3.43
CA THR A 124 10.50 -4.92 -2.52
C THR A 124 10.04 -5.05 -1.07
N GLY A 125 8.89 -4.48 -0.72
CA GLY A 125 8.30 -4.56 0.61
C GLY A 125 8.84 -3.56 1.65
N GLY A 126 9.93 -2.84 1.35
CA GLY A 126 10.60 -1.98 2.35
C GLY A 126 9.72 -0.87 2.91
N THR A 127 8.94 -0.18 2.08
CA THR A 127 8.03 0.88 2.54
C THR A 127 6.90 0.32 3.42
N LEU A 128 6.33 -0.82 3.02
CA LEU A 128 5.27 -1.48 3.80
C LEU A 128 5.80 -1.99 5.14
N GLU A 129 6.99 -2.61 5.18
CA GLU A 129 7.67 -3.04 6.41
C GLU A 129 7.91 -1.84 7.34
N ALA A 130 8.43 -0.73 6.81
CA ALA A 130 8.64 0.49 7.57
C ALA A 130 7.32 1.05 8.14
N ALA A 131 6.24 1.02 7.37
CA ALA A 131 4.92 1.44 7.84
C ALA A 131 4.38 0.55 8.96
N VAL A 132 4.59 -0.77 8.88
CA VAL A 132 4.25 -1.71 9.97
C VAL A 132 4.99 -1.32 11.25
N HIS A 133 6.30 -1.16 11.17
CA HIS A 133 7.12 -0.78 12.33
C HIS A 133 6.71 0.58 12.90
N LEU A 134 6.40 1.56 12.05
CA LEU A 134 5.97 2.89 12.47
C LEU A 134 4.66 2.84 13.27
N VAL A 135 3.69 2.06 12.83
CA VAL A 135 2.41 1.83 13.50
C VAL A 135 2.63 1.12 14.85
N GLU A 136 3.45 0.08 14.86
CA GLU A 136 3.70 -0.73 16.06
C GLU A 136 4.50 0.04 17.12
N GLN A 137 5.40 0.94 16.73
CA GLN A 137 6.09 1.86 17.65
C GLN A 137 5.14 2.76 18.45
N LEU A 138 3.95 3.02 17.91
CA LEU A 138 2.90 3.80 18.58
C LEU A 138 1.95 2.93 19.42
N GLY A 139 2.24 1.63 19.53
CA GLY A 139 1.47 0.68 20.33
C GLY A 139 0.19 0.16 19.67
N ALA A 140 -0.01 0.46 18.39
CA ALA A 140 -1.09 -0.09 17.59
C ALA A 140 -0.67 -1.42 16.94
N LYS A 141 -1.61 -2.13 16.35
CA LYS A 141 -1.39 -3.41 15.68
C LYS A 141 -1.80 -3.33 14.22
N VAL A 142 -0.91 -3.72 13.32
CA VAL A 142 -1.27 -3.97 11.92
C VAL A 142 -1.90 -5.34 11.84
N VAL A 143 -3.19 -5.39 11.48
CA VAL A 143 -3.94 -6.65 11.40
C VAL A 143 -4.00 -7.22 10.00
N LYS A 144 -3.77 -6.39 8.98
CA LYS A 144 -3.69 -6.82 7.58
C LYS A 144 -3.02 -5.74 6.71
N ILE A 145 -2.39 -6.18 5.64
CA ILE A 145 -1.92 -5.32 4.53
C ILE A 145 -2.71 -5.71 3.28
N VAL A 146 -3.21 -4.71 2.55
CA VAL A 146 -3.94 -4.93 1.29
C VAL A 146 -3.36 -4.01 0.21
N CYS A 147 -2.95 -4.60 -0.90
CA CYS A 147 -2.46 -3.87 -2.07
C CYS A 147 -3.23 -4.27 -3.33
N LEU A 148 -3.24 -3.39 -4.33
CA LEU A 148 -3.83 -3.70 -5.62
C LEU A 148 -2.96 -4.71 -6.38
N LEU A 149 -1.65 -4.47 -6.44
CA LEU A 149 -0.69 -5.28 -7.18
C LEU A 149 0.37 -5.91 -6.29
N GLU A 150 0.89 -7.05 -6.73
CA GLU A 150 2.11 -7.65 -6.21
C GLU A 150 3.04 -8.08 -7.35
N LEU A 151 4.30 -7.68 -7.27
CA LEU A 151 5.37 -8.15 -8.15
C LEU A 151 6.18 -9.22 -7.43
N LYS A 152 5.74 -10.48 -7.56
CA LYS A 152 6.31 -11.63 -6.83
C LYS A 152 7.80 -11.82 -7.08
N GLY A 153 8.26 -11.50 -8.29
CA GLY A 153 9.68 -11.58 -8.64
C GLY A 153 10.61 -10.66 -7.84
N LEU A 154 10.06 -9.70 -7.07
CA LEU A 154 10.82 -8.82 -6.18
C LEU A 154 10.83 -9.28 -4.71
N HIS A 155 10.12 -10.38 -4.41
CA HIS A 155 10.12 -11.02 -3.08
C HIS A 155 9.73 -10.11 -1.90
N GLY A 156 8.97 -9.04 -2.16
CA GLY A 156 8.61 -8.07 -1.11
C GLY A 156 7.77 -8.66 0.01
N ARG A 157 6.98 -9.68 -0.28
CA ARG A 157 6.16 -10.39 0.73
C ARG A 157 7.00 -11.06 1.81
N ASP A 158 8.25 -11.46 1.50
CA ASP A 158 9.14 -12.12 2.46
C ASP A 158 9.50 -11.23 3.66
N ARG A 159 9.35 -9.91 3.52
CA ARG A 159 9.52 -8.92 4.59
C ARG A 159 8.25 -8.71 5.43
N LEU A 160 7.09 -9.10 4.92
CA LEU A 160 5.77 -8.79 5.49
C LEU A 160 5.20 -9.99 6.27
N THR A 161 6.02 -10.57 7.14
CA THR A 161 5.68 -11.82 7.86
C THR A 161 4.89 -11.60 9.15
N SER A 162 4.83 -10.35 9.64
CA SER A 162 4.20 -10.02 10.93
C SER A 162 2.68 -10.01 10.88
N CYS A 163 2.07 -9.87 9.70
CA CYS A 163 0.63 -9.84 9.52
C CYS A 163 0.20 -10.41 8.15
N PRO A 164 -1.05 -10.87 8.02
CA PRO A 164 -1.59 -11.30 6.74
C PRO A 164 -1.50 -10.20 5.68
N THR A 165 -0.97 -10.55 4.51
CA THR A 165 -0.79 -9.62 3.40
C THR A 165 -1.48 -10.16 2.16
N GLU A 166 -2.33 -9.35 1.54
CA GLU A 166 -3.14 -9.69 0.38
C GLU A 166 -2.88 -8.73 -0.78
N ALA A 167 -2.91 -9.26 -1.99
CA ALA A 167 -2.94 -8.48 -3.22
C ALA A 167 -4.09 -8.94 -4.11
N VAL A 168 -4.65 -8.01 -4.88
CA VAL A 168 -5.76 -8.33 -5.81
C VAL A 168 -5.21 -9.01 -7.06
N VAL A 169 -4.13 -8.46 -7.62
CA VAL A 169 -3.46 -9.00 -8.81
C VAL A 169 -1.98 -9.26 -8.50
N SER A 170 -1.46 -10.37 -9.01
CA SER A 170 -0.05 -10.73 -8.86
C SER A 170 0.59 -11.05 -10.19
N TYR A 171 1.83 -10.60 -10.39
CA TYR A 171 2.65 -10.89 -11.56
C TYR A 171 3.93 -11.63 -11.14
N GLU A 172 4.24 -12.71 -11.86
CA GLU A 172 5.35 -13.63 -11.49
C GLU A 172 6.74 -13.15 -11.96
N GLY A 173 6.79 -12.26 -12.95
CA GLY A 173 8.04 -11.81 -13.57
C GLY A 173 8.87 -10.86 -12.70
N LYS A 174 10.15 -10.70 -13.07
CA LYS A 174 10.98 -9.58 -12.59
C LYS A 174 10.54 -8.32 -13.32
N GLU A 175 9.44 -7.73 -12.87
CA GLU A 175 8.90 -6.52 -13.41
C GLU A 175 9.45 -5.35 -12.60
N GLY A 176 9.94 -4.32 -13.28
CA GLY A 176 10.51 -3.18 -12.59
C GLY A 176 9.44 -2.23 -12.14
N THR A 177 9.57 -1.76 -10.92
CA THR A 177 8.92 -0.53 -10.48
C THR A 177 9.99 0.51 -10.25
N THR A 178 9.80 1.69 -10.77
CA THR A 178 10.45 2.87 -10.21
C THR A 178 9.70 3.23 -8.94
N ALA A 179 10.31 2.93 -7.80
CA ALA A 179 9.94 3.62 -6.57
C ALA A 179 10.32 5.09 -6.75
N HIS A 180 9.37 5.97 -6.70
CA HIS A 180 9.58 7.42 -6.60
C HIS A 180 9.30 7.89 -5.18
#